data_1227da41de68881f9f0f8838e4d79aa6
#
_entry.id   1227da41de68881f9f0f8838e4d79aa6
#
_cell.length_a   1.000
_cell.length_b   1.000
_cell.length_c   1.000
_cell.angle_alpha   90.00
_cell.angle_beta   90.00
_cell.angle_gamma   90.00
#
_symmetry.space_group_name_H-M   'P 1'
#
loop_
_entity.id
_entity.type
_entity.pdbx_description
1 polymer ?
#
loop_
_entity_poly.entity_id
_entity_poly.type
_entity_poly.pdbx_seq_one_letter_code
_entity_poly.pdbx_strand_id
1 'polypeptide(L)'
;MKPPRASRVLREVRAGGRSTVIKLNLIDPRIVELVGLSGASAVWLCNEHVPNDWLNLEHQVRAAKLHDMDTIIRVDKGNYSDYVKPFELDATGIMVPHIASADEARAVVDMVRCYPVGRRAMDGGNMDGAFCQISLADYAHQNNTERFVILQIESPEALEQVEEIAAVPGYDMLLFGAGDFSHRIGKLGQATAPEVVAARKRVAAAALKNGKYVAVASLYGQKEEIIAEGTSVFTLGADVLGLGDYFHKLIGGFAEEAARPEAASVYR
;
A
#
# COMPACT_ATOMS: atom_id res chain seq x y z
N MET A 1 -8.77 21.44 -20.49
CA MET A 1 -9.28 20.35 -19.63
C MET A 1 -8.34 20.21 -18.44
N LYS A 2 -8.83 19.93 -17.22
CA LYS A 2 -7.95 19.69 -16.08
C LYS A 2 -7.33 18.29 -16.24
N PRO A 3 -5.99 18.14 -16.20
CA PRO A 3 -5.38 16.82 -16.29
C PRO A 3 -5.82 15.95 -15.10
N PRO A 4 -5.78 14.63 -15.25
CA PRO A 4 -5.99 13.72 -14.13
C PRO A 4 -5.02 14.05 -12.98
N ARG A 5 -5.45 13.80 -11.75
CA ARG A 5 -4.69 14.18 -10.56
C ARG A 5 -3.36 13.41 -10.48
N ALA A 6 -2.25 14.14 -10.31
CA ALA A 6 -0.96 13.54 -10.00
C ALA A 6 -0.96 12.87 -8.61
N SER A 7 -0.16 11.83 -8.42
CA SER A 7 -0.01 11.15 -7.14
C SER A 7 0.61 12.08 -6.09
N ARG A 8 -0.05 12.17 -4.93
CA ARG A 8 0.50 12.88 -3.77
C ARG A 8 1.67 12.11 -3.16
N VAL A 9 1.54 10.81 -3.00
CA VAL A 9 2.61 9.94 -2.47
C VAL A 9 3.86 10.06 -3.35
N LEU A 10 3.73 9.90 -4.68
CA LEU A 10 4.88 10.04 -5.58
C LEU A 10 5.48 11.44 -5.54
N ARG A 11 4.66 12.48 -5.47
CA ARG A 11 5.13 13.86 -5.35
C ARG A 11 5.96 14.08 -4.07
N GLU A 12 5.48 13.55 -2.94
CA GLU A 12 6.16 13.68 -1.65
C GLU A 12 7.49 12.90 -1.63
N VAL A 13 7.51 11.63 -2.06
CA VAL A 13 8.72 10.81 -2.03
C VAL A 13 9.76 11.25 -3.07
N ARG A 14 9.34 11.73 -4.24
CA ARG A 14 10.23 12.30 -5.26
C ARG A 14 10.91 13.59 -4.78
N ALA A 15 10.25 14.34 -3.91
CA ALA A 15 10.82 15.51 -3.25
C ALA A 15 11.74 15.17 -2.06
N GLY A 16 12.00 13.89 -1.80
CA GLY A 16 12.78 13.43 -0.63
C GLY A 16 12.01 13.50 0.69
N GLY A 17 10.70 13.70 0.63
CA GLY A 17 9.80 13.73 1.78
C GLY A 17 9.33 12.32 2.19
N ARG A 18 8.35 12.30 3.09
CA ARG A 18 7.75 11.09 3.64
C ARG A 18 6.25 11.16 3.50
N SER A 19 5.63 10.05 3.12
CA SER A 19 4.18 9.92 2.99
C SER A 19 3.60 9.10 4.14
N THR A 20 2.43 9.52 4.61
CA THR A 20 1.69 8.84 5.68
C THR A 20 0.47 8.13 5.13
N VAL A 21 0.25 6.91 5.59
CA VAL A 21 -0.82 6.02 5.13
C VAL A 21 -1.63 5.54 6.34
N ILE A 22 -2.94 5.50 6.21
CA ILE A 22 -3.84 4.84 7.18
C ILE A 22 -4.47 3.63 6.48
N LYS A 23 -4.35 2.45 7.11
CA LYS A 23 -5.03 1.24 6.63
C LYS A 23 -6.50 1.29 7.03
N LEU A 24 -7.39 0.95 6.09
CA LEU A 24 -8.83 0.86 6.34
C LEU A 24 -9.31 -0.58 6.20
N ASN A 25 -10.02 -1.03 7.22
CA ASN A 25 -10.77 -2.28 7.24
C ASN A 25 -12.29 -2.02 7.15
N LEU A 26 -12.73 -0.81 7.51
CA LEU A 26 -14.10 -0.37 7.29
C LEU A 26 -14.27 0.09 5.85
N ILE A 27 -15.38 -0.30 5.25
CA ILE A 27 -15.62 -0.06 3.81
C ILE A 27 -16.47 1.19 3.52
N ASP A 28 -16.89 1.93 4.54
CA ASP A 28 -17.69 3.14 4.35
C ASP A 28 -16.83 4.28 3.79
N PRO A 29 -17.20 4.91 2.66
CA PRO A 29 -16.45 6.03 2.09
C PRO A 29 -16.26 7.22 3.05
N ARG A 30 -17.15 7.42 4.01
CA ARG A 30 -17.04 8.50 5.02
C ARG A 30 -15.82 8.36 5.91
N ILE A 31 -15.35 7.13 6.18
CA ILE A 31 -14.10 6.95 6.93
C ILE A 31 -12.89 7.43 6.12
N VAL A 32 -12.94 7.29 4.80
CA VAL A 32 -11.90 7.83 3.90
C VAL A 32 -11.86 9.34 3.97
N GLU A 33 -13.01 10.02 3.97
CA GLU A 33 -13.08 11.48 4.12
C GLU A 33 -12.54 11.92 5.48
N LEU A 34 -12.91 11.22 6.56
CA LEU A 34 -12.41 11.50 7.91
C LEU A 34 -10.87 11.42 7.98
N VAL A 35 -10.28 10.41 7.36
CA VAL A 35 -8.82 10.28 7.25
C VAL A 35 -8.23 11.41 6.41
N GLY A 36 -8.90 11.80 5.32
CA GLY A 36 -8.50 12.93 4.48
C GLY A 36 -8.45 14.26 5.25
N LEU A 37 -9.44 14.52 6.09
CA LEU A 37 -9.47 15.68 6.99
C LEU A 37 -8.33 15.68 8.01
N SER A 38 -7.80 14.52 8.35
CA SER A 38 -6.64 14.38 9.24
C SER A 38 -5.29 14.63 8.55
N GLY A 39 -5.28 14.83 7.22
CA GLY A 39 -4.11 15.21 6.44
C GLY A 39 -3.22 14.06 5.96
N ALA A 40 -3.66 12.80 6.08
CA ALA A 40 -2.93 11.64 5.57
C ALA A 40 -2.62 11.78 4.06
N SER A 41 -1.47 11.26 3.62
CA SER A 41 -1.07 11.27 2.21
C SER A 41 -1.85 10.25 1.39
N ALA A 42 -2.16 9.10 1.99
CA ALA A 42 -2.92 8.04 1.36
C ALA A 42 -3.74 7.21 2.36
N VAL A 43 -4.71 6.48 1.83
CA VAL A 43 -5.36 5.36 2.51
C VAL A 43 -4.98 4.05 1.84
N TRP A 44 -4.81 3.01 2.65
CA TRP A 44 -4.64 1.64 2.20
C TRP A 44 -5.99 0.91 2.34
N LEU A 45 -6.63 0.67 1.20
CA LEU A 45 -7.85 -0.12 1.05
C LEU A 45 -7.44 -1.58 0.82
N CYS A 46 -8.03 -2.52 1.55
CA CYS A 46 -7.65 -3.93 1.44
C CYS A 46 -8.76 -4.72 0.75
N ASN A 47 -8.44 -5.37 -0.35
CA ASN A 47 -9.35 -6.30 -1.03
C ASN A 47 -8.97 -7.77 -0.76
N GLU A 48 -7.77 -8.03 -0.27
CA GLU A 48 -7.29 -9.36 0.09
C GLU A 48 -7.98 -9.95 1.34
N HIS A 49 -8.21 -9.14 2.38
CA HIS A 49 -8.75 -9.61 3.68
C HIS A 49 -10.05 -8.92 4.08
N VAL A 50 -10.54 -7.98 3.30
CA VAL A 50 -11.76 -7.23 3.57
C VAL A 50 -12.76 -7.53 2.47
N PRO A 51 -14.01 -7.90 2.79
CA PRO A 51 -15.04 -8.16 1.78
C PRO A 51 -15.52 -6.85 1.15
N ASN A 52 -14.66 -6.22 0.35
CA ASN A 52 -14.94 -4.99 -0.37
C ASN A 52 -15.25 -5.30 -1.83
N ASP A 53 -16.24 -4.65 -2.40
CA ASP A 53 -16.57 -4.79 -3.81
C ASP A 53 -16.05 -3.61 -4.65
N TRP A 54 -16.00 -3.81 -5.98
CA TRP A 54 -15.44 -2.82 -6.90
C TRP A 54 -16.21 -1.50 -6.91
N LEU A 55 -17.53 -1.53 -6.77
CA LEU A 55 -18.35 -0.31 -6.74
C LEU A 55 -18.09 0.50 -5.49
N ASN A 56 -17.97 -0.17 -4.35
CA ASN A 56 -17.66 0.50 -3.09
C ASN A 56 -16.21 1.05 -3.08
N LEU A 57 -15.25 0.29 -3.61
CA LEU A 57 -13.88 0.79 -3.82
C LEU A 57 -13.86 2.06 -4.68
N GLU A 58 -14.67 2.13 -5.75
CA GLU A 58 -14.81 3.33 -6.56
C GLU A 58 -15.32 4.53 -5.76
N HIS A 59 -16.27 4.33 -4.85
CA HIS A 59 -16.75 5.39 -3.95
C HIS A 59 -15.66 5.83 -2.96
N GLN A 60 -14.89 4.90 -2.42
CA GLN A 60 -13.75 5.20 -1.53
C GLN A 60 -12.65 5.98 -2.27
N VAL A 61 -12.34 5.61 -3.52
CA VAL A 61 -11.40 6.35 -4.37
C VAL A 61 -11.88 7.79 -4.61
N ARG A 62 -13.18 7.99 -4.91
CA ARG A 62 -13.75 9.33 -5.07
C ARG A 62 -13.65 10.15 -3.79
N ALA A 63 -13.95 9.56 -2.64
CA ALA A 63 -13.83 10.21 -1.34
C ALA A 63 -12.39 10.69 -1.06
N ALA A 64 -11.39 9.85 -1.31
CA ALA A 64 -9.99 10.22 -1.14
C ALA A 64 -9.58 11.41 -2.03
N LYS A 65 -10.08 11.47 -3.25
CA LYS A 65 -9.79 12.55 -4.20
C LYS A 65 -10.28 13.92 -3.76
N LEU A 66 -11.32 14.00 -2.94
CA LEU A 66 -11.82 15.27 -2.38
C LEU A 66 -10.77 15.95 -1.49
N HIS A 67 -9.82 15.19 -0.95
CA HIS A 67 -8.82 15.65 0.01
C HIS A 67 -7.38 15.63 -0.54
N ASP A 68 -7.19 15.57 -1.86
CA ASP A 68 -5.86 15.36 -2.50
C ASP A 68 -5.09 14.16 -1.87
N MET A 69 -5.82 13.13 -1.50
CA MET A 69 -5.30 11.92 -0.87
C MET A 69 -5.27 10.77 -1.88
N ASP A 70 -4.19 10.00 -1.88
CA ASP A 70 -4.04 8.82 -2.72
C ASP A 70 -4.77 7.62 -2.14
N THR A 71 -5.11 6.66 -3.00
CA THR A 71 -5.60 5.35 -2.59
C THR A 71 -4.61 4.28 -3.02
N ILE A 72 -4.28 3.39 -2.10
CA ILE A 72 -3.48 2.19 -2.33
C ILE A 72 -4.42 1.00 -2.14
N ILE A 73 -4.77 0.30 -3.22
CA ILE A 73 -5.61 -0.90 -3.12
C ILE A 73 -4.69 -2.11 -3.02
N ARG A 74 -4.72 -2.79 -1.86
CA ARG A 74 -4.10 -4.11 -1.77
C ARG A 74 -5.03 -5.13 -2.39
N VAL A 75 -4.58 -5.68 -3.49
CA VAL A 75 -5.34 -6.61 -4.33
C VAL A 75 -5.20 -8.04 -3.82
N ASP A 76 -6.09 -8.93 -4.26
CA ASP A 76 -5.86 -10.36 -4.14
C ASP A 76 -4.64 -10.77 -4.99
N LYS A 77 -3.93 -11.82 -4.57
CA LYS A 77 -2.97 -12.47 -5.47
C LYS A 77 -3.75 -13.22 -6.54
N GLY A 78 -3.97 -12.57 -7.66
CA GLY A 78 -4.87 -13.01 -8.70
C GLY A 78 -4.27 -12.96 -10.11
N ASN A 79 -5.10 -12.56 -11.04
CA ASN A 79 -4.81 -12.48 -12.45
C ASN A 79 -4.94 -11.04 -12.97
N TYR A 80 -4.84 -10.88 -14.28
CA TYR A 80 -4.81 -9.58 -14.94
C TYR A 80 -5.88 -8.60 -14.44
N SER A 81 -7.14 -9.03 -14.36
CA SER A 81 -8.25 -8.14 -13.99
C SER A 81 -8.15 -7.66 -12.54
N ASP A 82 -7.61 -8.47 -11.65
CA ASP A 82 -7.46 -8.12 -10.23
C ASP A 82 -6.43 -7.00 -10.04
N TYR A 83 -5.44 -6.94 -10.93
CA TYR A 83 -4.38 -5.92 -10.88
C TYR A 83 -4.71 -4.66 -11.68
N VAL A 84 -5.52 -4.76 -12.73
CA VAL A 84 -5.82 -3.64 -13.63
C VAL A 84 -7.04 -2.84 -13.19
N LYS A 85 -8.11 -3.49 -12.73
CA LYS A 85 -9.34 -2.82 -12.28
C LYS A 85 -9.13 -1.72 -11.24
N PRO A 86 -8.26 -1.87 -10.23
CA PRO A 86 -7.97 -0.78 -9.31
C PRO A 86 -7.56 0.52 -10.00
N PHE A 87 -6.71 0.43 -11.02
CA PHE A 87 -6.29 1.62 -11.77
C PHE A 87 -7.41 2.20 -12.62
N GLU A 88 -8.30 1.36 -13.18
CA GLU A 88 -9.48 1.83 -13.93
C GLU A 88 -10.49 2.52 -13.04
N LEU A 89 -10.57 2.17 -11.74
CA LEU A 89 -11.29 2.93 -10.72
C LEU A 89 -10.59 4.25 -10.35
N ASP A 90 -9.45 4.54 -10.95
CA ASP A 90 -8.58 5.68 -10.68
C ASP A 90 -7.91 5.64 -9.29
N ALA A 91 -7.69 4.45 -8.73
CA ALA A 91 -6.78 4.30 -7.62
C ALA A 91 -5.37 4.74 -8.04
N THR A 92 -4.64 5.38 -7.13
CA THR A 92 -3.33 5.92 -7.43
C THR A 92 -2.24 4.86 -7.34
N GLY A 93 -2.43 3.88 -6.47
CA GLY A 93 -1.50 2.78 -6.29
C GLY A 93 -2.17 1.43 -6.06
N ILE A 94 -1.46 0.37 -6.40
CA ILE A 94 -1.78 -0.98 -5.97
C ILE A 94 -0.67 -1.54 -5.09
N MET A 95 -1.05 -2.44 -4.19
CA MET A 95 -0.14 -3.26 -3.42
C MET A 95 -0.42 -4.72 -3.74
N VAL A 96 0.58 -5.41 -4.27
CA VAL A 96 0.47 -6.83 -4.66
C VAL A 96 1.12 -7.68 -3.57
N PRO A 97 0.34 -8.50 -2.85
CA PRO A 97 0.84 -9.34 -1.77
C PRO A 97 1.56 -10.59 -2.33
N HIS A 98 2.29 -11.28 -1.46
CA HIS A 98 2.84 -12.61 -1.68
C HIS A 98 3.75 -12.74 -2.93
N ILE A 99 4.48 -11.69 -3.27
CA ILE A 99 5.49 -11.77 -4.34
C ILE A 99 6.61 -12.68 -3.86
N ALA A 100 6.86 -13.77 -4.58
CA ALA A 100 7.84 -14.77 -4.21
C ALA A 100 9.07 -14.82 -5.13
N SER A 101 9.01 -14.22 -6.32
CA SER A 101 10.11 -14.27 -7.30
C SER A 101 10.20 -13.03 -8.18
N ALA A 102 11.36 -12.87 -8.83
CA ALA A 102 11.56 -11.83 -9.84
C ALA A 102 10.68 -12.05 -11.08
N ASP A 103 10.34 -13.28 -11.43
CA ASP A 103 9.42 -13.58 -12.54
C ASP A 103 8.00 -13.14 -12.22
N GLU A 104 7.51 -13.36 -11.00
CA GLU A 104 6.22 -12.81 -10.56
C GLU A 104 6.22 -11.28 -10.59
N ALA A 105 7.28 -10.64 -10.12
CA ALA A 105 7.41 -9.18 -10.17
C ALA A 105 7.35 -8.66 -11.62
N ARG A 106 8.05 -9.33 -12.57
CA ARG A 106 7.98 -8.98 -14.02
C ARG A 106 6.58 -9.17 -14.58
N ALA A 107 5.91 -10.27 -14.21
CA ALA A 107 4.54 -10.54 -14.66
C ALA A 107 3.56 -9.46 -14.18
N VAL A 108 3.67 -9.02 -12.92
CA VAL A 108 2.86 -7.90 -12.41
C VAL A 108 3.11 -6.62 -13.22
N VAL A 109 4.37 -6.25 -13.42
CA VAL A 109 4.73 -5.05 -14.20
C VAL A 109 4.15 -5.13 -15.62
N ASP A 110 4.30 -6.26 -16.28
CA ASP A 110 3.79 -6.48 -17.65
C ASP A 110 2.27 -6.29 -17.74
N MET A 111 1.52 -6.74 -16.73
CA MET A 111 0.07 -6.59 -16.66
C MET A 111 -0.41 -5.17 -16.36
N VAL A 112 0.30 -4.41 -15.55
CA VAL A 112 -0.21 -3.14 -15.01
C VAL A 112 0.37 -1.89 -15.65
N ARG A 113 1.50 -2.01 -16.36
CA ARG A 113 2.13 -0.88 -17.05
C ARG A 113 1.77 -0.86 -18.53
N CYS A 114 1.60 0.35 -19.06
CA CYS A 114 1.42 0.56 -20.49
C CYS A 114 2.75 0.45 -21.24
N TYR A 115 2.70 0.22 -22.57
CA TYR A 115 3.88 0.25 -23.42
C TYR A 115 4.65 1.58 -23.25
N PRO A 116 5.98 1.61 -23.24
CA PRO A 116 6.89 0.48 -23.49
C PRO A 116 7.29 -0.33 -22.24
N VAL A 117 6.76 0.00 -21.06
CA VAL A 117 7.15 -0.62 -19.77
C VAL A 117 6.49 -1.99 -19.57
N GLY A 118 5.25 -2.14 -20.01
CA GLY A 118 4.45 -3.36 -19.93
C GLY A 118 3.45 -3.45 -21.09
N ARG A 119 2.46 -4.32 -20.94
CA ARG A 119 1.46 -4.63 -21.99
C ARG A 119 0.02 -4.49 -21.51
N ARG A 120 -0.23 -3.62 -20.51
CA ARG A 120 -1.59 -3.34 -20.05
C ARG A 120 -2.48 -2.93 -21.21
N ALA A 121 -3.66 -3.58 -21.31
CA ALA A 121 -4.68 -3.19 -22.29
C ALA A 121 -5.18 -1.76 -22.01
N MET A 122 -5.59 -1.07 -23.06
CA MET A 122 -5.98 0.34 -23.03
C MET A 122 -7.51 0.46 -23.09
N ASP A 123 -8.12 0.93 -22.01
CA ASP A 123 -9.51 1.39 -21.99
C ASP A 123 -9.58 2.75 -21.30
N GLY A 124 -9.72 3.82 -22.09
CA GLY A 124 -9.84 5.17 -21.57
C GLY A 124 -11.26 5.56 -21.13
N GLY A 125 -12.22 4.65 -21.21
CA GLY A 125 -13.64 4.89 -20.93
C GLY A 125 -13.98 5.07 -19.44
N ASN A 126 -13.03 4.86 -18.55
CA ASN A 126 -13.18 5.00 -17.11
C ASN A 126 -12.56 6.30 -16.59
N MET A 127 -12.61 6.51 -15.27
CA MET A 127 -12.17 7.77 -14.64
C MET A 127 -10.65 8.01 -14.81
N ASP A 128 -9.84 6.97 -14.81
CA ASP A 128 -8.39 7.06 -15.03
C ASP A 128 -8.03 7.57 -16.44
N GLY A 129 -8.91 7.31 -17.42
CA GLY A 129 -8.85 7.87 -18.78
C GLY A 129 -9.71 9.12 -18.98
N ALA A 130 -10.21 9.72 -17.90
CA ALA A 130 -11.11 10.85 -17.93
C ALA A 130 -12.30 10.65 -18.90
N PHE A 131 -12.86 9.44 -18.95
CA PHE A 131 -13.98 9.06 -19.83
C PHE A 131 -13.70 9.39 -21.32
N CYS A 132 -12.55 8.98 -21.81
CA CYS A 132 -12.06 9.24 -23.18
C CYS A 132 -11.84 10.74 -23.49
N GLN A 133 -11.68 11.60 -22.48
CA GLN A 133 -11.44 13.02 -22.71
C GLN A 133 -9.96 13.40 -22.83
N ILE A 134 -9.04 12.46 -22.59
CA ILE A 134 -7.61 12.60 -22.82
C ILE A 134 -7.15 11.68 -23.96
N SER A 135 -6.01 12.01 -24.58
CA SER A 135 -5.44 11.16 -25.62
C SER A 135 -4.95 9.83 -25.04
N LEU A 136 -4.92 8.76 -25.84
CA LEU A 136 -4.36 7.48 -25.40
C LEU A 136 -2.87 7.59 -25.05
N ALA A 137 -2.15 8.52 -25.66
CA ALA A 137 -0.74 8.78 -25.32
C ALA A 137 -0.61 9.39 -23.91
N ASP A 138 -1.44 10.40 -23.59
CA ASP A 138 -1.48 11.00 -22.25
C ASP A 138 -1.94 10.01 -21.20
N TYR A 139 -2.95 9.20 -21.54
CA TYR A 139 -3.42 8.10 -20.68
C TYR A 139 -2.29 7.12 -20.33
N ALA A 140 -1.57 6.62 -21.35
CA ALA A 140 -0.45 5.69 -21.13
C ALA A 140 0.68 6.34 -20.34
N HIS A 141 1.05 7.59 -20.67
CA HIS A 141 2.07 8.34 -19.95
C HIS A 141 1.72 8.49 -18.46
N GLN A 142 0.50 8.94 -18.16
CA GLN A 142 0.02 9.11 -16.80
C GLN A 142 0.02 7.79 -16.01
N ASN A 143 -0.44 6.70 -16.61
CA ASN A 143 -0.44 5.40 -15.96
C ASN A 143 0.98 4.90 -15.66
N ASN A 144 1.95 5.23 -16.51
CA ASN A 144 3.34 4.86 -16.26
C ASN A 144 4.07 5.79 -15.28
N THR A 145 3.61 7.03 -15.09
CA THR A 145 4.34 8.04 -14.30
C THR A 145 3.66 8.46 -13.01
N GLU A 146 2.32 8.45 -12.96
CA GLU A 146 1.53 8.96 -11.82
C GLU A 146 0.72 7.86 -11.11
N ARG A 147 0.85 6.62 -11.53
CA ARG A 147 0.36 5.45 -10.81
C ARG A 147 1.54 4.65 -10.30
N PHE A 148 1.45 4.10 -9.08
CA PHE A 148 2.56 3.35 -8.49
C PHE A 148 2.15 1.93 -8.11
N VAL A 149 3.16 1.07 -8.06
CA VAL A 149 3.03 -0.34 -7.73
C VAL A 149 3.93 -0.65 -6.54
N ILE A 150 3.35 -1.23 -5.51
CA ILE A 150 4.04 -1.74 -4.32
C ILE A 150 4.05 -3.26 -4.42
N LEU A 151 5.22 -3.88 -4.29
CA LEU A 151 5.35 -5.32 -4.17
C LEU A 151 5.63 -5.68 -2.72
N GLN A 152 4.87 -6.63 -2.16
CA GLN A 152 4.98 -7.04 -0.76
C GLN A 152 5.85 -8.29 -0.64
N ILE A 153 6.93 -8.19 0.15
CA ILE A 153 7.86 -9.26 0.49
C ILE A 153 7.53 -9.74 1.90
N GLU A 154 7.08 -10.98 2.03
CA GLU A 154 6.52 -11.48 3.30
C GLU A 154 6.71 -12.98 3.51
N SER A 155 7.67 -13.56 2.78
CA SER A 155 8.05 -14.98 2.95
C SER A 155 9.57 -15.16 2.90
N PRO A 156 10.09 -16.24 3.50
CA PRO A 156 11.52 -16.60 3.38
C PRO A 156 11.96 -16.76 1.93
N GLU A 157 11.13 -17.39 1.10
CA GLU A 157 11.43 -17.64 -0.32
C GLU A 157 11.56 -16.31 -1.10
N ALA A 158 10.69 -15.35 -0.80
CA ALA A 158 10.78 -14.00 -1.38
C ALA A 158 12.02 -13.26 -0.89
N LEU A 159 12.38 -13.43 0.39
CA LEU A 159 13.59 -12.82 0.95
C LEU A 159 14.86 -13.36 0.31
N GLU A 160 14.91 -14.66 -0.01
CA GLU A 160 16.05 -15.25 -0.71
C GLU A 160 16.29 -14.62 -2.08
N GLN A 161 15.24 -14.17 -2.76
CA GLN A 161 15.29 -13.56 -4.10
C GLN A 161 15.15 -12.03 -4.08
N VAL A 162 15.22 -11.39 -2.92
CA VAL A 162 14.85 -9.97 -2.79
C VAL A 162 15.68 -9.03 -3.64
N GLU A 163 16.97 -9.32 -3.83
CA GLU A 163 17.85 -8.52 -4.69
C GLU A 163 17.47 -8.64 -6.17
N GLU A 164 17.06 -9.83 -6.62
CA GLU A 164 16.58 -10.07 -7.99
C GLU A 164 15.21 -9.42 -8.20
N ILE A 165 14.32 -9.54 -7.21
CA ILE A 165 13.01 -8.85 -7.23
C ILE A 165 13.22 -7.34 -7.30
N ALA A 166 14.10 -6.79 -6.44
CA ALA A 166 14.38 -5.36 -6.41
C ALA A 166 14.96 -4.81 -7.72
N ALA A 167 15.70 -5.63 -8.46
CA ALA A 167 16.29 -5.26 -9.75
C ALA A 167 15.27 -5.20 -10.91
N VAL A 168 14.04 -5.74 -10.74
CA VAL A 168 13.00 -5.69 -11.79
C VAL A 168 12.58 -4.24 -12.01
N PRO A 169 12.64 -3.72 -13.26
CA PRO A 169 12.17 -2.37 -13.56
C PRO A 169 10.64 -2.30 -13.62
N GLY A 170 10.09 -1.09 -13.52
CA GLY A 170 8.67 -0.81 -13.81
C GLY A 170 7.72 -0.85 -12.62
N TYR A 171 8.13 -1.26 -11.43
CA TYR A 171 7.40 -1.02 -10.19
C TYR A 171 8.15 -0.01 -9.31
N ASP A 172 7.52 0.52 -8.26
CA ASP A 172 8.02 1.71 -7.56
C ASP A 172 8.54 1.43 -6.15
N MET A 173 7.94 0.50 -5.42
CA MET A 173 8.17 0.34 -3.99
C MET A 173 8.23 -1.12 -3.57
N LEU A 174 9.08 -1.44 -2.57
CA LEU A 174 8.98 -2.67 -1.81
C LEU A 174 8.37 -2.39 -0.43
N LEU A 175 7.50 -3.29 0.03
CA LEU A 175 6.96 -3.31 1.38
C LEU A 175 7.31 -4.64 2.04
N PHE A 176 7.87 -4.60 3.25
CA PHE A 176 8.10 -5.81 4.04
C PHE A 176 6.90 -6.13 4.92
N GLY A 177 6.30 -7.31 4.72
CA GLY A 177 5.18 -7.84 5.48
C GLY A 177 5.65 -8.61 6.73
N ALA A 178 5.98 -7.90 7.81
CA ALA A 178 6.53 -8.51 9.02
C ALA A 178 5.57 -9.51 9.70
N GLY A 179 4.26 -9.32 9.58
CA GLY A 179 3.25 -10.23 10.13
C GLY A 179 3.40 -11.63 9.55
N ASP A 180 3.23 -11.76 8.24
CA ASP A 180 3.30 -13.04 7.54
C ASP A 180 4.71 -13.63 7.56
N PHE A 181 5.73 -12.79 7.39
CA PHE A 181 7.11 -13.25 7.49
C PHE A 181 7.40 -13.87 8.87
N SER A 182 7.02 -13.19 9.97
CA SER A 182 7.23 -13.70 11.33
C SER A 182 6.48 -15.01 11.57
N HIS A 183 5.25 -15.13 11.02
CA HIS A 183 4.48 -16.37 11.07
C HIS A 183 5.22 -17.52 10.37
N ARG A 184 5.71 -17.29 9.15
CA ARG A 184 6.37 -18.33 8.33
C ARG A 184 7.70 -18.81 8.90
N ILE A 185 8.38 -18.02 9.72
CA ILE A 185 9.61 -18.41 10.42
C ILE A 185 9.37 -18.89 11.86
N GLY A 186 8.11 -19.12 12.26
CA GLY A 186 7.74 -19.58 13.60
C GLY A 186 7.89 -18.52 14.70
N LYS A 187 7.86 -17.24 14.36
CA LYS A 187 7.95 -16.08 15.26
C LYS A 187 6.67 -15.24 15.25
N LEU A 188 5.51 -15.89 15.16
CA LEU A 188 4.21 -15.22 15.06
C LEU A 188 4.04 -14.11 16.10
N GLY A 189 3.68 -12.90 15.62
CA GLY A 189 3.47 -11.71 16.46
C GLY A 189 4.76 -11.02 16.93
N GLN A 190 5.95 -11.56 16.62
CA GLN A 190 7.24 -11.02 17.03
C GLN A 190 7.87 -10.16 15.92
N ALA A 191 7.20 -9.08 15.51
CA ALA A 191 7.68 -8.20 14.44
C ALA A 191 9.04 -7.53 14.74
N THR A 192 9.45 -7.50 16.01
CA THR A 192 10.74 -6.96 16.49
C THR A 192 11.79 -8.03 16.77
N ALA A 193 11.52 -9.31 16.47
CA ALA A 193 12.53 -10.36 16.59
C ALA A 193 13.74 -10.07 15.69
N PRO A 194 14.97 -10.39 16.12
CA PRO A 194 16.18 -10.06 15.37
C PRO A 194 16.14 -10.52 13.90
N GLU A 195 15.61 -11.70 13.64
CA GLU A 195 15.50 -12.28 12.30
C GLU A 195 14.52 -11.49 11.42
N VAL A 196 13.40 -11.03 12.00
CA VAL A 196 12.39 -10.20 11.31
C VAL A 196 12.95 -8.82 11.01
N VAL A 197 13.65 -8.21 11.95
CA VAL A 197 14.33 -6.92 11.77
C VAL A 197 15.43 -7.04 10.72
N ALA A 198 16.24 -8.11 10.73
CA ALA A 198 17.27 -8.34 9.72
C ALA A 198 16.67 -8.48 8.32
N ALA A 199 15.55 -9.21 8.17
CA ALA A 199 14.84 -9.35 6.91
C ALA A 199 14.30 -7.99 6.41
N ARG A 200 13.66 -7.20 7.27
CA ARG A 200 13.18 -5.85 6.94
C ARG A 200 14.31 -4.97 6.42
N LYS A 201 15.45 -4.94 7.11
CA LYS A 201 16.64 -4.17 6.70
C LYS A 201 17.18 -4.61 5.35
N ARG A 202 17.19 -5.92 5.08
CA ARG A 202 17.64 -6.45 3.79
C ARG A 202 16.70 -6.04 2.66
N VAL A 203 15.37 -6.11 2.86
CA VAL A 203 14.36 -5.64 1.88
C VAL A 203 14.54 -4.15 1.60
N ALA A 204 14.71 -3.32 2.64
CA ALA A 204 14.93 -1.89 2.49
C ALA A 204 16.23 -1.59 1.70
N ALA A 205 17.34 -2.25 2.05
CA ALA A 205 18.61 -2.08 1.36
C ALA A 205 18.54 -2.50 -0.12
N ALA A 206 17.88 -3.61 -0.43
CA ALA A 206 17.68 -4.08 -1.80
C ALA A 206 16.85 -3.08 -2.62
N ALA A 207 15.77 -2.55 -2.06
CA ALA A 207 14.94 -1.52 -2.70
C ALA A 207 15.75 -0.27 -3.02
N LEU A 208 16.42 0.32 -2.04
CA LEU A 208 17.20 1.56 -2.19
C LEU A 208 18.34 1.41 -3.20
N LYS A 209 19.05 0.28 -3.17
CA LYS A 209 20.13 -0.02 -4.12
C LYS A 209 19.65 0.02 -5.58
N ASN A 210 18.38 -0.29 -5.81
CA ASN A 210 17.76 -0.32 -7.14
C ASN A 210 16.89 0.91 -7.42
N GLY A 211 17.03 2.00 -6.65
CA GLY A 211 16.28 3.23 -6.85
C GLY A 211 14.78 3.11 -6.58
N LYS A 212 14.36 2.09 -5.79
CA LYS A 212 12.98 1.92 -5.36
C LYS A 212 12.75 2.61 -4.04
N TYR A 213 11.50 3.00 -3.76
CA TYR A 213 11.11 3.47 -2.45
C TYR A 213 10.82 2.31 -1.50
N VAL A 214 10.89 2.61 -0.21
CA VAL A 214 10.60 1.64 0.85
C VAL A 214 9.31 2.03 1.55
N ALA A 215 8.38 1.09 1.63
CA ALA A 215 7.14 1.22 2.39
C ALA A 215 7.14 0.27 3.60
N VAL A 216 6.43 0.64 4.65
CA VAL A 216 6.29 -0.18 5.85
C VAL A 216 4.82 -0.32 6.25
N ALA A 217 4.44 -1.54 6.68
CA ALA A 217 3.06 -1.84 7.07
C ALA A 217 2.70 -1.36 8.48
N SER A 218 3.68 -1.12 9.35
CA SER A 218 3.52 -0.58 10.70
C SER A 218 4.86 -0.10 11.24
N LEU A 219 4.84 0.75 12.26
CA LEU A 219 6.05 1.24 12.91
C LEU A 219 6.63 0.26 13.96
N TYR A 220 5.84 -0.66 14.47
CA TYR A 220 6.24 -1.67 15.47
C TYR A 220 7.00 -1.07 16.68
N GLY A 221 6.76 0.19 17.03
CA GLY A 221 7.51 0.92 18.06
C GLY A 221 8.96 1.31 17.67
N GLN A 222 9.38 1.05 16.43
CA GLN A 222 10.76 1.26 15.93
C GLN A 222 10.84 2.40 14.91
N LYS A 223 10.14 3.49 15.14
CA LYS A 223 10.03 4.61 14.19
C LYS A 223 11.37 5.16 13.71
N GLU A 224 12.28 5.43 14.64
CA GLU A 224 13.59 6.03 14.34
C GLU A 224 14.47 5.09 13.52
N GLU A 225 14.47 3.80 13.85
CA GLU A 225 15.21 2.78 13.07
C GLU A 225 14.66 2.64 11.67
N ILE A 226 13.33 2.54 11.52
CA ILE A 226 12.65 2.42 10.24
C ILE A 226 12.92 3.64 9.35
N ILE A 227 12.97 4.83 9.94
CA ILE A 227 13.38 6.05 9.23
C ILE A 227 14.84 5.96 8.78
N ALA A 228 15.74 5.50 9.65
CA ALA A 228 17.16 5.35 9.34
C ALA A 228 17.43 4.28 8.26
N GLU A 229 16.55 3.31 8.11
CA GLU A 229 16.56 2.32 7.03
C GLU A 229 16.17 2.88 5.65
N GLY A 230 15.80 4.17 5.57
CA GLY A 230 15.44 4.84 4.31
C GLY A 230 13.98 4.69 3.91
N THR A 231 13.11 4.28 4.82
CA THR A 231 11.67 4.20 4.56
C THR A 231 11.11 5.59 4.24
N SER A 232 10.27 5.66 3.22
CA SER A 232 9.63 6.89 2.75
C SER A 232 8.09 6.84 2.79
N VAL A 233 7.48 5.65 2.88
CA VAL A 233 6.01 5.50 2.96
C VAL A 233 5.65 4.73 4.22
N PHE A 234 4.90 5.38 5.12
CA PHE A 234 4.64 4.90 6.47
C PHE A 234 3.16 4.62 6.70
N THR A 235 2.79 3.37 6.95
CA THR A 235 1.47 3.07 7.50
C THR A 235 1.50 3.28 9.01
N LEU A 236 0.69 4.23 9.49
CA LEU A 236 0.72 4.69 10.88
C LEU A 236 -0.24 3.93 11.80
N GLY A 237 -1.19 3.18 11.22
CA GLY A 237 -2.18 2.43 11.95
C GLY A 237 -3.35 2.00 11.09
N ALA A 238 -4.38 1.46 11.73
CA ALA A 238 -5.62 1.05 11.08
C ALA A 238 -6.85 1.62 11.81
N ASP A 239 -7.90 1.89 11.04
CA ASP A 239 -9.17 2.44 11.55
C ASP A 239 -9.78 1.60 12.67
N VAL A 240 -9.82 0.27 12.50
CA VAL A 240 -10.40 -0.66 13.49
C VAL A 240 -9.63 -0.64 14.80
N LEU A 241 -8.32 -0.42 14.79
CA LEU A 241 -7.51 -0.30 16.00
C LEU A 241 -7.82 1.00 16.72
N GLY A 242 -7.80 2.13 15.99
CA GLY A 242 -8.10 3.45 16.56
C GLY A 242 -9.52 3.53 17.13
N LEU A 243 -10.50 3.02 16.40
CA LEU A 243 -11.89 2.97 16.87
C LEU A 243 -12.06 2.00 18.04
N GLY A 244 -11.40 0.84 18.00
CA GLY A 244 -11.41 -0.11 19.12
C GLY A 244 -10.87 0.51 20.40
N ASP A 245 -9.72 1.18 20.33
CA ASP A 245 -9.13 1.88 21.49
C ASP A 245 -10.04 3.02 21.97
N TYR A 246 -10.65 3.77 21.07
CA TYR A 246 -11.61 4.81 21.42
C TYR A 246 -12.84 4.25 22.14
N PHE A 247 -13.47 3.19 21.63
CA PHE A 247 -14.62 2.56 22.25
C PHE A 247 -14.29 1.94 23.60
N HIS A 248 -13.14 1.27 23.70
CA HIS A 248 -12.68 0.74 25.00
C HIS A 248 -12.47 1.85 26.03
N LYS A 249 -11.90 2.99 25.60
CA LYS A 249 -11.72 4.14 26.49
C LYS A 249 -13.06 4.70 26.97
N LEU A 250 -14.06 4.83 26.09
CA LEU A 250 -15.39 5.31 26.47
C LEU A 250 -16.08 4.36 27.44
N ILE A 251 -16.10 3.05 27.11
CA ILE A 251 -16.77 2.02 27.94
C ILE A 251 -16.04 1.86 29.27
N GLY A 252 -14.70 1.79 29.25
CA GLY A 252 -13.89 1.64 30.45
C GLY A 252 -13.92 2.85 31.37
N GLY A 253 -14.12 4.05 30.83
CA GLY A 253 -14.34 5.26 31.64
C GLY A 253 -15.73 5.34 32.28
N PHE A 254 -16.68 4.58 31.75
CA PHE A 254 -18.03 4.45 32.31
C PHE A 254 -18.16 3.30 33.33
N ALA A 255 -17.42 2.19 33.11
CA ALA A 255 -17.34 1.05 34.01
C ALA A 255 -16.04 1.14 34.82
N GLU A 256 -16.11 1.28 36.13
CA GLU A 256 -14.94 1.26 37.01
C GLU A 256 -14.05 0.03 36.76
N GLU A 257 -12.81 0.29 36.36
CA GLU A 257 -11.65 -0.59 36.20
C GLU A 257 -11.89 -2.12 36.19
N ALA A 258 -12.10 -2.69 35.01
CA ALA A 258 -11.78 -4.10 34.78
C ALA A 258 -10.41 -4.18 34.09
N ALA A 259 -9.42 -4.83 34.73
CA ALA A 259 -8.09 -5.07 34.20
C ALA A 259 -8.13 -5.69 32.79
N ARG A 260 -7.53 -5.05 31.81
CA ARG A 260 -7.40 -5.55 30.43
C ARG A 260 -6.34 -6.65 30.37
N PRO A 261 -6.59 -7.78 29.68
CA PRO A 261 -5.50 -8.59 29.18
C PRO A 261 -4.82 -7.83 28.03
N GLU A 262 -3.49 -7.74 28.05
CA GLU A 262 -2.71 -7.22 26.93
C GLU A 262 -2.96 -8.07 25.68
N ALA A 263 -3.76 -7.57 24.76
CA ALA A 263 -3.84 -8.14 23.43
C ALA A 263 -2.57 -7.74 22.66
N ALA A 264 -1.72 -8.73 22.39
CA ALA A 264 -0.57 -8.52 21.50
C ALA A 264 -1.08 -8.18 20.08
N SER A 265 -1.18 -6.90 19.78
CA SER A 265 -1.57 -6.43 18.45
C SER A 265 -0.35 -6.43 17.54
N VAL A 266 -0.41 -7.17 16.44
CA VAL A 266 0.59 -7.16 15.37
C VAL A 266 0.75 -5.75 14.75
N TYR A 267 -0.17 -4.84 15.03
CA TYR A 267 -0.25 -3.49 14.44
C TYR A 267 0.02 -2.34 15.42
N ARG A 268 0.49 -2.63 16.65
CA ARG A 268 0.94 -1.59 17.59
C ARG A 268 2.42 -1.28 17.49
#